data_669858c3d51dd271b9b113166add0f85
#
_entry.id   669858c3d51dd271b9b113166add0f85
#
_cell.length_a   1.000
_cell.length_b   1.000
_cell.length_c   1.000
_cell.angle_alpha   90.00
_cell.angle_beta   90.00
_cell.angle_gamma   90.00
#
_symmetry.space_group_name_H-M   'P 1'
#
loop_
_entity.id
_entity.type
_entity.pdbx_description
1 polymer ?
#
loop_
_entity_poly.entity_id
_entity_poly.type
_entity_poly.pdbx_seq_one_letter_code
_entity_poly.pdbx_strand_id
1 'polypeptide(L)'
;MSSWSGVKYSDIYKLDVSNYVSLPSFSWDAFLLKTNVKLDMIYSHELYDFIKRNLRGGFTCAINQYSKADNPLINPNFDDESGMGTHILYLDFNSLYASAMVEALPQNGIRKLSNEEKNAFLDVGLSNVSCEGQKGYWIECDTKHMSPEVARRTDELPLILSHMNISEEMLSPYCESILKNEGRKIPKSNAKLVASHLPQKNYLISLDLLQLLLELGLEVEKVHTIYEYTQSKFLESFITTNIAQRTATRCPIKSKAFKLTNNAIYGKSLLNITKYAEYYSYINNEKAFVRASKDPFLKNITHLNQDRVICTFNKEKLEVKQPLYLGFQILEIAKKKLYNFWYKVLKQHYGEDVRLLYTDTDSYIFSLKCKDLYTELKSEPLLGYMDFSNFSPDHSR
;
A
#
# COMPACT_ATOMS: atom_id res chain seq x y z
N MET A 1 8.10 -4.25 27.68
CA MET A 1 7.16 -5.34 27.32
C MET A 1 6.15 -5.69 28.43
N SER A 2 6.44 -5.44 29.68
CA SER A 2 5.54 -5.70 30.82
C SER A 2 4.22 -4.90 30.84
N SER A 3 4.09 -3.82 30.08
CA SER A 3 2.85 -3.01 30.00
C SER A 3 1.79 -3.58 29.06
N TRP A 4 2.07 -4.63 28.30
CA TRP A 4 1.13 -5.34 27.42
C TRP A 4 0.27 -6.37 28.18
N SER A 5 0.47 -6.50 29.48
CA SER A 5 -0.19 -7.47 30.37
C SER A 5 -1.71 -7.36 30.47
N GLY A 6 -2.33 -6.35 29.86
CA GLY A 6 -3.79 -6.21 29.86
C GLY A 6 -4.52 -6.95 28.71
N VAL A 7 -3.81 -7.41 27.69
CA VAL A 7 -4.36 -8.21 26.60
C VAL A 7 -3.88 -9.64 26.80
N LYS A 8 -4.80 -10.57 27.06
CA LYS A 8 -4.47 -11.99 27.14
C LYS A 8 -4.28 -12.57 25.73
N TYR A 9 -3.22 -12.15 25.04
CA TYR A 9 -2.90 -12.65 23.70
C TYR A 9 -2.70 -14.17 23.70
N SER A 10 -2.12 -14.72 24.76
CA SER A 10 -2.00 -16.16 24.94
C SER A 10 -3.34 -16.91 24.88
N ASP A 11 -4.39 -16.30 25.40
CA ASP A 11 -5.73 -16.94 25.41
C ASP A 11 -6.35 -16.91 24.00
N ILE A 12 -6.13 -15.82 23.24
CA ILE A 12 -6.70 -15.64 21.89
C ILE A 12 -5.92 -16.42 20.84
N TYR A 13 -4.58 -16.34 20.89
CA TYR A 13 -3.72 -16.87 19.82
C TYR A 13 -2.97 -18.16 20.21
N LYS A 14 -3.05 -18.59 21.47
CA LYS A 14 -2.36 -19.78 22.01
C LYS A 14 -0.82 -19.70 21.86
N LEU A 15 -0.29 -18.48 21.91
CA LEU A 15 1.14 -18.19 21.82
C LEU A 15 1.58 -17.36 23.04
N ASP A 16 2.75 -17.68 23.59
CA ASP A 16 3.35 -16.88 24.66
C ASP A 16 4.09 -15.68 24.06
N VAL A 17 3.62 -14.48 24.38
CA VAL A 17 4.18 -13.21 23.90
C VAL A 17 5.63 -13.02 24.34
N SER A 18 6.05 -13.62 25.47
CA SER A 18 7.41 -13.48 25.99
C SER A 18 8.47 -14.08 25.06
N ASN A 19 8.10 -14.98 24.17
CA ASN A 19 8.98 -15.58 23.18
C ASN A 19 9.29 -14.67 21.98
N TYR A 20 8.69 -13.48 21.92
CA TYR A 20 8.78 -12.60 20.75
C TYR A 20 9.43 -11.26 21.09
N VAL A 21 10.43 -10.88 20.30
CA VAL A 21 11.13 -9.59 20.42
C VAL A 21 10.25 -8.44 19.91
N SER A 22 9.33 -8.71 18.95
CA SER A 22 8.52 -7.69 18.33
C SER A 22 7.11 -8.16 18.01
N LEU A 23 6.15 -7.20 18.01
CA LEU A 23 4.77 -7.46 17.62
C LEU A 23 4.63 -8.02 16.19
N PRO A 24 5.37 -7.54 15.18
CA PRO A 24 5.28 -8.13 13.84
C PRO A 24 5.63 -9.61 13.78
N SER A 25 6.63 -10.05 14.54
CA SER A 25 6.99 -11.47 14.59
C SER A 25 5.91 -12.29 15.28
N PHE A 26 5.38 -11.80 16.40
CA PHE A 26 4.24 -12.42 17.09
C PHE A 26 3.01 -12.52 16.18
N SER A 27 2.63 -11.40 15.53
CA SER A 27 1.44 -11.35 14.67
C SER A 27 1.54 -12.30 13.49
N TRP A 28 2.73 -12.46 12.93
CA TRP A 28 3.01 -13.37 11.84
C TRP A 28 2.77 -14.83 12.23
N ASP A 29 3.36 -15.27 13.34
CA ASP A 29 3.17 -16.63 13.83
C ASP A 29 1.74 -16.89 14.31
N ALA A 30 1.11 -15.88 14.94
CA ALA A 30 -0.27 -15.97 15.39
C ALA A 30 -1.25 -16.17 14.22
N PHE A 31 -1.05 -15.47 13.09
CA PHE A 31 -1.90 -15.69 11.93
C PHE A 31 -1.67 -17.05 11.28
N LEU A 32 -0.40 -17.48 11.12
CA LEU A 32 -0.09 -18.79 10.56
C LEU A 32 -0.69 -19.93 11.40
N LEU A 33 -0.57 -19.84 12.73
CA LEU A 33 -1.14 -20.83 13.63
C LEU A 33 -2.67 -20.85 13.55
N LYS A 34 -3.30 -19.66 13.54
CA LYS A 34 -4.77 -19.57 13.53
C LYS A 34 -5.38 -20.02 12.21
N THR A 35 -4.76 -19.70 11.10
CA THR A 35 -5.30 -19.99 9.76
C THR A 35 -4.84 -21.35 9.23
N ASN A 36 -3.77 -21.91 9.79
CA ASN A 36 -3.09 -23.12 9.32
C ASN A 36 -2.76 -23.06 7.82
N VAL A 37 -2.55 -21.85 7.28
CA VAL A 37 -2.26 -21.66 5.85
C VAL A 37 -0.81 -22.04 5.56
N LYS A 38 -0.61 -22.67 4.41
CA LYS A 38 0.72 -22.92 3.85
C LYS A 38 0.94 -21.94 2.70
N LEU A 39 1.97 -21.11 2.84
CA LEU A 39 2.36 -20.10 1.85
C LEU A 39 3.61 -20.57 1.12
N ASP A 40 3.62 -20.43 -0.19
CA ASP A 40 4.81 -20.73 -0.98
C ASP A 40 5.93 -19.71 -0.71
N MET A 41 7.17 -20.20 -0.80
CA MET A 41 8.36 -19.36 -0.77
C MET A 41 8.74 -18.97 -2.20
N ILE A 42 9.24 -17.75 -2.38
CA ILE A 42 9.82 -17.35 -3.68
C ILE A 42 11.24 -17.93 -3.75
N TYR A 43 11.42 -18.95 -4.58
CA TYR A 43 12.74 -19.57 -4.81
C TYR A 43 13.55 -18.87 -5.91
N SER A 44 12.87 -18.16 -6.83
CA SER A 44 13.51 -17.40 -7.89
C SER A 44 13.97 -16.03 -7.40
N HIS A 45 15.28 -15.80 -7.42
CA HIS A 45 15.86 -14.49 -7.12
C HIS A 45 15.36 -13.42 -8.11
N GLU A 46 15.21 -13.80 -9.38
CA GLU A 46 14.71 -12.93 -10.43
C GLU A 46 13.28 -12.45 -10.13
N LEU A 47 12.38 -13.38 -9.77
CA LEU A 47 10.99 -13.03 -9.41
C LEU A 47 10.94 -12.18 -8.14
N TYR A 48 11.77 -12.49 -7.14
CA TYR A 48 11.85 -11.69 -5.92
C TYR A 48 12.26 -10.25 -6.22
N ASP A 49 13.34 -10.06 -6.96
CA ASP A 49 13.83 -8.73 -7.32
C ASP A 49 12.85 -7.98 -8.23
N PHE A 50 12.16 -8.71 -9.12
CA PHE A 50 11.15 -8.13 -9.98
C PHE A 50 9.97 -7.60 -9.19
N ILE A 51 9.40 -8.39 -8.26
CA ILE A 51 8.35 -7.93 -7.35
C ILE A 51 8.85 -6.75 -6.50
N LYS A 52 10.06 -6.87 -5.93
CA LYS A 52 10.66 -5.84 -5.08
C LYS A 52 10.79 -4.48 -5.79
N ARG A 53 11.23 -4.47 -7.04
CA ARG A 53 11.33 -3.24 -7.85
C ARG A 53 9.98 -2.63 -8.19
N ASN A 54 8.94 -3.45 -8.27
CA ASN A 54 7.58 -3.04 -8.57
C ASN A 54 6.71 -2.80 -7.33
N LEU A 55 7.27 -2.84 -6.11
CA LEU A 55 6.55 -2.44 -4.91
C LEU A 55 6.24 -0.94 -4.96
N ARG A 56 4.98 -0.59 -4.93
CA ARG A 56 4.49 0.79 -4.91
C ARG A 56 3.60 0.97 -3.69
N GLY A 57 4.12 1.69 -2.72
CA GLY A 57 3.43 1.98 -1.46
C GLY A 57 2.27 2.95 -1.59
N GLY A 58 1.85 3.52 -0.49
CA GLY A 58 0.85 4.58 -0.47
C GLY A 58 1.37 5.83 -1.17
N PHE A 59 0.49 6.46 -1.95
CA PHE A 59 0.77 7.71 -2.65
C PHE A 59 0.27 8.89 -1.82
N THR A 60 1.12 9.92 -1.68
CA THR A 60 0.79 11.16 -0.96
C THR A 60 1.11 12.35 -1.83
N CYS A 61 0.13 13.18 -2.12
CA CYS A 61 0.30 14.35 -2.97
C CYS A 61 -0.76 15.43 -2.68
N ALA A 62 -0.32 16.70 -2.70
CA ALA A 62 -1.22 17.84 -2.81
C ALA A 62 -1.45 18.14 -4.30
N ILE A 63 -2.66 17.87 -4.77
CA ILE A 63 -3.05 18.04 -6.17
C ILE A 63 -3.44 19.49 -6.43
N ASN A 64 -4.36 20.01 -5.61
CA ASN A 64 -4.78 21.40 -5.65
C ASN A 64 -4.36 22.09 -4.36
N GLN A 65 -3.41 23.04 -4.45
CA GLN A 65 -2.81 23.70 -3.30
C GLN A 65 -3.72 24.73 -2.63
N TYR A 66 -4.83 25.11 -3.27
CA TYR A 66 -5.80 26.06 -2.73
C TYR A 66 -7.22 25.64 -3.07
N SER A 67 -8.07 25.65 -2.05
CA SER A 67 -9.52 25.54 -2.20
C SER A 67 -10.20 26.30 -1.07
N LYS A 68 -11.37 26.86 -1.35
CA LYS A 68 -12.18 27.58 -0.37
C LYS A 68 -13.58 26.98 -0.36
N ALA A 69 -14.03 26.58 0.81
CA ALA A 69 -15.43 26.23 1.02
C ALA A 69 -16.29 27.52 1.05
N ASP A 70 -17.45 27.46 0.40
CA ASP A 70 -18.44 28.53 0.48
C ASP A 70 -19.84 27.88 0.39
N ASN A 71 -20.57 27.90 1.48
CA ASN A 71 -21.86 27.25 1.61
C ASN A 71 -22.67 27.86 2.77
N PRO A 72 -23.99 27.61 2.86
CA PRO A 72 -24.84 28.18 3.90
C PRO A 72 -24.45 27.85 5.35
N LEU A 73 -23.67 26.80 5.58
CA LEU A 73 -23.27 26.41 6.93
C LEU A 73 -22.15 27.29 7.52
N ILE A 74 -21.36 27.91 6.66
CA ILE A 74 -20.18 28.72 7.04
C ILE A 74 -20.26 30.17 6.62
N ASN A 75 -21.10 30.50 5.63
CA ASN A 75 -21.28 31.85 5.11
C ASN A 75 -22.75 32.29 5.27
N PRO A 76 -23.05 33.14 6.27
CA PRO A 76 -24.41 33.66 6.48
C PRO A 76 -24.96 34.47 5.29
N ASN A 77 -24.05 35.01 4.47
CA ASN A 77 -24.39 35.81 3.27
C ASN A 77 -24.22 34.97 1.98
N PHE A 78 -24.30 33.63 2.13
CA PHE A 78 -24.25 32.76 0.95
C PHE A 78 -25.42 33.08 0.04
N ASP A 79 -25.10 33.52 -1.16
CA ASP A 79 -26.06 33.90 -2.18
C ASP A 79 -25.61 33.25 -3.50
N ASP A 80 -26.10 32.03 -3.73
CA ASP A 80 -25.96 31.33 -4.99
C ASP A 80 -27.35 30.92 -5.45
N GLU A 81 -27.81 31.50 -6.59
CA GLU A 81 -29.11 31.22 -7.22
C GLU A 81 -29.35 29.72 -7.43
N SER A 82 -28.28 28.91 -7.64
CA SER A 82 -28.38 27.46 -7.77
C SER A 82 -28.57 26.74 -6.42
N GLY A 83 -28.24 27.40 -5.31
CA GLY A 83 -28.18 26.83 -3.96
C GLY A 83 -27.06 25.80 -3.78
N MET A 84 -26.11 25.70 -4.73
CA MET A 84 -25.00 24.74 -4.73
C MET A 84 -23.79 25.28 -3.99
N GLY A 85 -23.67 24.93 -2.71
CA GLY A 85 -22.51 25.32 -1.90
C GLY A 85 -21.29 24.42 -2.15
N THR A 86 -20.09 25.01 -2.02
CA THR A 86 -18.84 24.25 -2.04
C THR A 86 -18.46 23.81 -0.63
N HIS A 87 -18.31 22.51 -0.44
CA HIS A 87 -17.90 21.86 0.81
C HIS A 87 -16.51 21.24 0.65
N ILE A 88 -15.69 21.29 1.69
CA ILE A 88 -14.40 20.56 1.73
C ILE A 88 -14.56 19.39 2.70
N LEU A 89 -14.31 18.18 2.22
CA LEU A 89 -14.41 16.96 2.99
C LEU A 89 -13.04 16.31 3.15
N TYR A 90 -12.81 15.73 4.33
CA TYR A 90 -11.73 14.79 4.60
C TYR A 90 -12.33 13.43 4.93
N LEU A 91 -12.09 12.45 4.07
CA LEU A 91 -12.53 11.08 4.24
C LEU A 91 -11.32 10.15 4.31
N ASP A 92 -11.34 9.23 5.27
CA ASP A 92 -10.31 8.23 5.51
C ASP A 92 -10.92 6.84 5.39
N PHE A 93 -10.22 5.94 4.71
CA PHE A 93 -10.65 4.55 4.60
C PHE A 93 -10.38 3.81 5.91
N ASN A 94 -11.43 3.35 6.57
CA ASN A 94 -11.33 2.57 7.78
C ASN A 94 -10.44 1.34 7.60
N SER A 95 -9.15 1.45 8.02
CA SER A 95 -8.18 0.36 7.97
C SER A 95 -8.00 -0.24 6.56
N LEU A 96 -7.67 0.57 5.56
CA LEU A 96 -7.55 0.19 4.14
C LEU A 96 -6.75 -1.11 3.93
N TYR A 97 -5.59 -1.27 4.55
CA TYR A 97 -4.81 -2.50 4.42
C TYR A 97 -5.49 -3.71 5.05
N ALA A 98 -6.19 -3.56 6.17
CA ALA A 98 -6.97 -4.66 6.75
C ALA A 98 -8.13 -5.05 5.82
N SER A 99 -8.80 -4.07 5.19
CA SER A 99 -9.84 -4.34 4.20
C SER A 99 -9.30 -5.02 2.93
N ALA A 100 -8.04 -4.77 2.56
CA ALA A 100 -7.37 -5.49 1.47
C ALA A 100 -6.96 -6.91 1.89
N MET A 101 -6.60 -7.13 3.15
CA MET A 101 -6.20 -8.44 3.66
C MET A 101 -7.36 -9.43 3.83
N VAL A 102 -8.61 -9.01 3.81
CA VAL A 102 -9.78 -9.91 3.82
C VAL A 102 -10.19 -10.38 2.43
N GLU A 103 -9.62 -9.81 1.39
CA GLU A 103 -9.84 -10.26 0.01
C GLU A 103 -9.03 -11.54 -0.31
N ALA A 104 -9.25 -12.09 -1.51
CA ALA A 104 -8.48 -13.21 -1.99
C ALA A 104 -7.02 -12.80 -2.23
N LEU A 105 -6.09 -13.53 -1.61
CA LEU A 105 -4.67 -13.25 -1.63
C LEU A 105 -3.88 -14.45 -2.17
N PRO A 106 -2.74 -14.24 -2.84
CA PRO A 106 -1.88 -15.31 -3.34
C PRO A 106 -1.45 -16.22 -2.19
N GLN A 107 -1.63 -17.53 -2.37
CA GLN A 107 -1.29 -18.53 -1.38
C GLN A 107 -0.16 -19.43 -1.84
N ASN A 108 -0.32 -20.07 -3.01
CA ASN A 108 0.64 -21.01 -3.55
C ASN A 108 0.53 -21.15 -5.07
N GLY A 109 1.36 -22.02 -5.67
CA GLY A 109 1.31 -22.32 -7.09
C GLY A 109 1.75 -21.17 -7.99
N ILE A 110 2.61 -20.28 -7.49
CA ILE A 110 3.11 -19.15 -8.28
C ILE A 110 3.99 -19.68 -9.42
N ARG A 111 3.54 -19.52 -10.64
CA ARG A 111 4.26 -19.92 -11.85
C ARG A 111 4.11 -18.94 -12.99
N LYS A 112 5.08 -18.90 -13.85
CA LYS A 112 5.01 -18.21 -15.14
C LYS A 112 4.22 -19.04 -16.13
N LEU A 113 3.27 -18.45 -16.87
CA LEU A 113 2.59 -19.12 -17.97
C LEU A 113 3.56 -19.41 -19.12
N SER A 114 3.35 -20.52 -19.82
CA SER A 114 4.04 -20.80 -21.09
C SER A 114 3.61 -19.80 -22.16
N ASN A 115 4.34 -19.74 -23.28
CA ASN A 115 3.95 -18.87 -24.37
C ASN A 115 2.59 -19.23 -24.98
N GLU A 116 2.24 -20.53 -25.02
CA GLU A 116 0.96 -21.03 -25.51
C GLU A 116 -0.17 -20.61 -24.56
N GLU A 117 0.00 -20.84 -23.25
CA GLU A 117 -0.97 -20.44 -22.23
C GLU A 117 -1.16 -18.90 -22.21
N LYS A 118 -0.06 -18.15 -22.36
CA LYS A 118 -0.11 -16.67 -22.44
C LYS A 118 -0.89 -16.22 -23.67
N ASN A 119 -0.66 -16.82 -24.85
CA ASN A 119 -1.39 -16.45 -26.05
C ASN A 119 -2.87 -16.77 -25.90
N ALA A 120 -3.23 -17.95 -25.41
CA ALA A 120 -4.62 -18.32 -25.13
C ALA A 120 -5.27 -17.36 -24.12
N PHE A 121 -4.52 -16.91 -23.10
CA PHE A 121 -4.99 -15.92 -22.13
C PHE A 121 -5.27 -14.55 -22.79
N LEU A 122 -4.38 -14.12 -23.69
CA LEU A 122 -4.53 -12.87 -24.41
C LEU A 122 -5.64 -12.91 -25.46
N ASP A 123 -5.92 -14.06 -26.05
CA ASP A 123 -7.03 -14.27 -26.97
C ASP A 123 -8.40 -14.08 -26.29
N VAL A 124 -8.51 -14.44 -25.00
CA VAL A 124 -9.70 -14.10 -24.17
C VAL A 124 -9.80 -12.61 -23.93
N GLY A 125 -8.68 -11.91 -23.85
CA GLY A 125 -8.57 -10.49 -23.54
C GLY A 125 -8.48 -10.20 -22.05
N LEU A 126 -7.57 -9.29 -21.68
CA LEU A 126 -7.26 -8.94 -20.27
C LEU A 126 -8.50 -8.52 -19.46
N SER A 127 -9.44 -7.83 -20.09
CA SER A 127 -10.67 -7.35 -19.43
C SER A 127 -11.72 -8.45 -19.21
N ASN A 128 -11.61 -9.58 -19.90
CA ASN A 128 -12.62 -10.65 -19.88
C ASN A 128 -12.23 -11.83 -18.98
N VAL A 129 -10.98 -11.90 -18.55
CA VAL A 129 -10.54 -12.96 -17.64
C VAL A 129 -11.09 -12.71 -16.26
N SER A 130 -11.79 -13.70 -15.68
CA SER A 130 -12.31 -13.57 -14.32
C SER A 130 -11.18 -13.51 -13.29
N CYS A 131 -11.22 -12.51 -12.44
CA CYS A 131 -10.38 -12.41 -11.22
C CYS A 131 -11.05 -13.05 -10.00
N GLU A 132 -12.29 -13.54 -10.14
CA GLU A 132 -13.02 -14.23 -9.10
C GLU A 132 -12.65 -15.74 -9.10
N GLY A 133 -12.63 -16.34 -7.93
CA GLY A 133 -12.34 -17.75 -7.78
C GLY A 133 -10.94 -18.06 -7.23
N GLN A 134 -10.43 -19.24 -7.55
CA GLN A 134 -9.19 -19.76 -6.95
C GLN A 134 -7.90 -19.30 -7.64
N LYS A 135 -7.99 -18.69 -8.81
CA LYS A 135 -6.83 -18.25 -9.59
C LYS A 135 -6.73 -16.73 -9.61
N GLY A 136 -5.53 -16.24 -9.41
CA GLY A 136 -5.18 -14.84 -9.60
C GLY A 136 -3.99 -14.70 -10.55
N TYR A 137 -3.79 -13.48 -11.05
CA TYR A 137 -2.76 -13.23 -12.07
C TYR A 137 -2.03 -11.91 -11.83
N TRP A 138 -0.72 -11.93 -12.08
CA TRP A 138 0.08 -10.71 -12.22
C TRP A 138 0.55 -10.60 -13.67
N ILE A 139 0.42 -9.40 -14.20
CA ILE A 139 0.75 -9.08 -15.57
C ILE A 139 2.00 -8.19 -15.60
N GLU A 140 3.03 -8.65 -16.30
CA GLU A 140 4.16 -7.83 -16.69
C GLU A 140 3.89 -7.24 -18.05
N CYS A 141 3.76 -5.91 -18.14
CA CYS A 141 3.42 -5.25 -19.39
C CYS A 141 4.14 -3.92 -19.58
N ASP A 142 4.16 -3.47 -20.83
CA ASP A 142 4.45 -2.10 -21.21
C ASP A 142 3.15 -1.35 -21.41
N THR A 143 3.04 -0.13 -20.89
CA THR A 143 1.88 0.74 -21.09
C THR A 143 2.15 1.77 -22.17
N LYS A 144 1.11 2.15 -22.92
CA LYS A 144 1.19 3.24 -23.90
C LYS A 144 1.13 4.62 -23.24
N HIS A 145 1.46 5.64 -23.99
CA HIS A 145 1.10 7.01 -23.65
C HIS A 145 -0.43 7.13 -23.58
N MET A 146 -0.92 7.77 -22.54
CA MET A 146 -2.36 8.03 -22.42
C MET A 146 -2.80 9.06 -23.46
N SER A 147 -4.00 8.86 -24.00
CA SER A 147 -4.60 9.85 -24.87
C SER A 147 -4.82 11.18 -24.11
N PRO A 148 -4.80 12.33 -24.80
CA PRO A 148 -5.04 13.63 -24.15
C PRO A 148 -6.41 13.73 -23.46
N GLU A 149 -7.38 12.96 -23.91
CA GLU A 149 -8.71 12.89 -23.28
C GLU A 149 -8.66 12.15 -21.95
N VAL A 150 -8.05 10.96 -21.93
CA VAL A 150 -7.86 10.19 -20.70
C VAL A 150 -7.00 10.95 -19.71
N ALA A 151 -5.91 11.57 -20.17
CA ALA A 151 -5.01 12.34 -19.32
C ALA A 151 -5.75 13.52 -18.64
N ARG A 152 -6.62 14.26 -19.37
CA ARG A 152 -7.43 15.33 -18.77
C ARG A 152 -8.45 14.81 -17.76
N ARG A 153 -9.12 13.68 -18.07
CA ARG A 153 -10.12 13.09 -17.18
C ARG A 153 -9.50 12.51 -15.89
N THR A 154 -8.24 12.16 -15.94
CA THR A 154 -7.51 11.50 -14.83
C THR A 154 -6.36 12.35 -14.28
N ASP A 155 -6.37 13.67 -14.51
CA ASP A 155 -5.29 14.59 -14.10
C ASP A 155 -5.14 14.73 -12.59
N GLU A 156 -6.23 14.64 -11.83
CA GLU A 156 -6.22 14.76 -10.37
C GLU A 156 -5.66 13.51 -9.68
N LEU A 157 -5.86 12.32 -10.24
CA LEU A 157 -5.29 11.07 -9.74
C LEU A 157 -4.82 10.20 -10.92
N PRO A 158 -3.63 10.48 -11.49
CA PRO A 158 -3.12 9.76 -12.65
C PRO A 158 -3.05 8.24 -12.42
N LEU A 159 -3.34 7.48 -13.49
CA LEU A 159 -3.56 6.03 -13.39
C LEU A 159 -2.28 5.22 -13.11
N ILE A 160 -1.11 5.76 -13.43
CA ILE A 160 0.16 5.05 -13.26
C ILE A 160 0.92 5.60 -12.06
N LEU A 161 1.23 4.72 -11.12
CA LEU A 161 2.14 4.99 -10.03
C LEU A 161 3.51 4.36 -10.33
N SER A 162 4.57 5.16 -10.32
CA SER A 162 5.92 4.64 -10.55
C SER A 162 6.96 5.37 -9.71
N HIS A 163 8.04 4.65 -9.37
CA HIS A 163 9.22 5.29 -8.79
C HIS A 163 10.05 5.92 -9.89
N MET A 164 10.25 7.22 -9.84
CA MET A 164 11.05 7.96 -10.81
C MET A 164 11.92 9.02 -10.15
N ASN A 165 13.06 9.29 -10.76
CA ASN A 165 13.88 10.45 -10.40
C ASN A 165 13.26 11.70 -10.99
N ILE A 166 13.10 12.72 -10.17
CA ILE A 166 12.57 14.01 -10.60
C ILE A 166 13.70 14.83 -11.23
N SER A 167 13.53 15.24 -12.49
CA SER A 167 14.42 16.17 -13.18
C SER A 167 13.96 17.63 -13.02
N GLU A 168 14.83 18.59 -13.29
CA GLU A 168 14.49 20.01 -13.24
C GLU A 168 13.36 20.36 -14.22
N GLU A 169 13.31 19.71 -15.38
CA GLU A 169 12.28 19.91 -16.41
C GLU A 169 10.88 19.46 -15.98
N MET A 170 10.78 18.62 -14.94
CA MET A 170 9.52 18.16 -14.37
C MET A 170 8.96 19.10 -13.31
N LEU A 171 9.71 20.12 -12.94
CA LEU A 171 9.29 21.07 -11.91
C LEU A 171 8.36 22.14 -12.49
N SER A 172 7.41 22.57 -11.67
CA SER A 172 6.67 23.78 -11.99
C SER A 172 7.57 25.01 -11.85
N PRO A 173 7.30 26.11 -12.57
CA PRO A 173 8.06 27.38 -12.41
C PRO A 173 8.11 27.87 -10.98
N TYR A 174 7.06 27.62 -10.19
CA TYR A 174 7.01 27.93 -8.77
C TYR A 174 8.02 27.11 -7.96
N CYS A 175 8.07 25.79 -8.15
CA CYS A 175 9.05 24.93 -7.47
C CYS A 175 10.50 25.30 -7.86
N GLU A 176 10.75 25.62 -9.12
CA GLU A 176 12.05 26.12 -9.56
C GLU A 176 12.44 27.42 -8.84
N SER A 177 11.49 28.35 -8.71
CA SER A 177 11.74 29.64 -8.05
C SER A 177 12.11 29.44 -6.57
N ILE A 178 11.43 28.53 -5.86
CA ILE A 178 11.75 28.20 -4.47
C ILE A 178 13.16 27.63 -4.36
N LEU A 179 13.49 26.62 -5.20
CA LEU A 179 14.83 26.00 -5.17
C LEU A 179 15.93 27.04 -5.42
N LYS A 180 15.73 27.93 -6.39
CA LYS A 180 16.67 29.02 -6.70
C LYS A 180 16.83 29.97 -5.54
N ASN A 181 15.71 30.40 -4.92
CA ASN A 181 15.72 31.34 -3.80
C ASN A 181 16.38 30.76 -2.54
N GLU A 182 16.21 29.45 -2.31
CA GLU A 182 16.80 28.75 -1.17
C GLU A 182 18.21 28.22 -1.44
N GLY A 183 18.75 28.41 -2.65
CA GLY A 183 20.06 27.87 -3.06
C GLY A 183 20.15 26.33 -3.05
N ARG A 184 19.00 25.66 -3.13
CA ARG A 184 18.91 24.19 -3.13
C ARG A 184 18.98 23.65 -4.55
N LYS A 185 19.55 22.44 -4.67
CA LYS A 185 19.55 21.65 -5.91
C LYS A 185 18.79 20.35 -5.68
N ILE A 186 18.20 19.84 -6.74
CA ILE A 186 17.62 18.49 -6.72
C ILE A 186 18.73 17.47 -6.47
N PRO A 187 18.61 16.59 -5.45
CA PRO A 187 19.59 15.54 -5.25
C PRO A 187 19.69 14.62 -6.48
N LYS A 188 20.88 14.16 -6.81
CA LYS A 188 21.11 13.27 -7.97
C LYS A 188 20.35 11.92 -7.84
N SER A 189 20.10 11.45 -6.63
CA SER A 189 19.29 10.25 -6.36
C SER A 189 18.08 10.68 -5.51
N ASN A 190 16.96 10.90 -6.17
CA ASN A 190 15.73 11.41 -5.55
C ASN A 190 14.49 10.65 -6.00
N ALA A 191 14.63 9.33 -6.23
CA ALA A 191 13.50 8.52 -6.64
C ALA A 191 12.31 8.70 -5.69
N LYS A 192 11.19 9.17 -6.25
CA LYS A 192 9.92 9.38 -5.56
C LYS A 192 8.84 8.52 -6.19
N LEU A 193 7.86 8.11 -5.39
CA LEU A 193 6.64 7.53 -5.94
C LEU A 193 5.78 8.66 -6.50
N VAL A 194 5.52 8.61 -7.78
CA VAL A 194 4.80 9.65 -8.53
C VAL A 194 3.64 9.03 -9.26
N ALA A 195 2.49 9.70 -9.23
CA ALA A 195 1.38 9.41 -10.12
C ALA A 195 1.58 10.19 -11.43
N SER A 196 1.49 9.52 -12.57
CA SER A 196 1.75 10.15 -13.87
C SER A 196 0.96 9.49 -15.00
N HIS A 197 0.96 10.14 -16.18
CA HIS A 197 0.45 9.59 -17.43
C HIS A 197 1.57 9.08 -18.35
N LEU A 198 2.79 9.00 -17.81
CA LEU A 198 3.96 8.54 -18.58
C LEU A 198 3.91 7.02 -18.78
N PRO A 199 4.27 6.54 -19.98
CA PRO A 199 4.32 5.12 -20.27
C PRO A 199 5.36 4.43 -19.38
N GLN A 200 5.09 3.20 -19.00
CA GLN A 200 5.98 2.37 -18.20
C GLN A 200 6.41 1.14 -19.00
N LYS A 201 7.63 0.69 -18.74
CA LYS A 201 8.18 -0.55 -19.29
C LYS A 201 8.36 -1.58 -18.16
N ASN A 202 8.09 -2.85 -18.47
CA ASN A 202 8.16 -3.96 -17.51
C ASN A 202 7.39 -3.67 -16.20
N TYR A 203 6.20 -3.12 -16.34
CA TYR A 203 5.32 -2.76 -15.23
C TYR A 203 4.59 -4.00 -14.72
N LEU A 204 4.85 -4.39 -13.47
CA LEU A 204 4.12 -5.49 -12.82
C LEU A 204 2.88 -4.95 -12.14
N ILE A 205 1.73 -5.52 -12.45
CA ILE A 205 0.43 -5.12 -11.90
C ILE A 205 -0.46 -6.35 -11.71
N SER A 206 -1.32 -6.34 -10.68
CA SER A 206 -2.34 -7.37 -10.54
C SER A 206 -3.41 -7.21 -11.62
N LEU A 207 -3.93 -8.34 -12.13
CA LEU A 207 -4.93 -8.30 -13.20
C LEU A 207 -6.19 -7.53 -12.79
N ASP A 208 -6.63 -7.69 -11.57
CA ASP A 208 -7.85 -7.04 -11.05
C ASP A 208 -7.72 -5.52 -10.93
N LEU A 209 -6.53 -4.99 -10.60
CA LEU A 209 -6.25 -3.56 -10.68
C LEU A 209 -6.12 -3.12 -12.15
N LEU A 210 -5.40 -3.91 -12.97
CA LEU A 210 -5.24 -3.60 -14.39
C LEU A 210 -6.58 -3.46 -15.10
N GLN A 211 -7.53 -4.35 -14.83
CA GLN A 211 -8.88 -4.29 -15.42
C GLN A 211 -9.57 -2.97 -15.10
N LEU A 212 -9.52 -2.51 -13.85
CA LEU A 212 -10.05 -1.20 -13.49
C LEU A 212 -9.36 -0.06 -14.26
N LEU A 213 -8.02 -0.12 -14.39
CA LEU A 213 -7.29 0.91 -15.12
C LEU A 213 -7.58 0.90 -16.62
N LEU A 214 -7.79 -0.29 -17.23
CA LEU A 214 -8.21 -0.43 -18.62
C LEU A 214 -9.60 0.21 -18.84
N GLU A 215 -10.55 -0.02 -17.93
CA GLU A 215 -11.87 0.64 -17.99
C GLU A 215 -11.75 2.17 -17.88
N LEU A 216 -10.77 2.67 -17.13
CA LEU A 216 -10.50 4.10 -17.01
C LEU A 216 -9.72 4.68 -18.21
N GLY A 217 -9.30 3.83 -19.16
CA GLY A 217 -8.68 4.24 -20.42
C GLY A 217 -7.16 4.02 -20.48
N LEU A 218 -6.56 3.29 -19.54
CA LEU A 218 -5.18 2.82 -19.70
C LEU A 218 -5.10 1.88 -20.89
N GLU A 219 -4.05 2.00 -21.71
CA GLU A 219 -3.77 1.08 -22.79
C GLU A 219 -2.45 0.32 -22.54
N VAL A 220 -2.51 -1.00 -22.77
CA VAL A 220 -1.34 -1.87 -22.75
C VAL A 220 -0.72 -1.92 -24.15
N GLU A 221 0.59 -1.66 -24.24
CA GLU A 221 1.34 -1.77 -25.49
C GLU A 221 1.75 -3.22 -25.76
N LYS A 222 2.28 -3.90 -24.73
CA LYS A 222 2.79 -5.25 -24.84
C LYS A 222 2.71 -5.98 -23.51
N VAL A 223 2.32 -7.25 -23.54
CA VAL A 223 2.39 -8.15 -22.38
C VAL A 223 3.64 -9.02 -22.52
N HIS A 224 4.54 -8.94 -21.55
CA HIS A 224 5.78 -9.73 -21.52
C HIS A 224 5.55 -11.08 -20.87
N THR A 225 5.06 -11.08 -19.64
CA THR A 225 4.88 -12.26 -18.80
C THR A 225 3.57 -12.20 -18.05
N ILE A 226 2.97 -13.37 -17.86
CA ILE A 226 1.83 -13.55 -16.97
C ILE A 226 2.24 -14.57 -15.91
N TYR A 227 2.06 -14.21 -14.65
CA TYR A 227 2.22 -15.11 -13.52
C TYR A 227 0.84 -15.50 -13.03
N GLU A 228 0.61 -16.81 -12.90
CA GLU A 228 -0.60 -17.41 -12.30
C GLU A 228 -0.29 -17.84 -10.88
N TYR A 229 -1.25 -17.73 -9.98
CA TYR A 229 -1.17 -18.24 -8.63
C TYR A 229 -2.54 -18.71 -8.13
N THR A 230 -2.55 -19.59 -7.14
CA THR A 230 -3.76 -19.93 -6.39
C THR A 230 -3.99 -18.90 -5.30
N GLN A 231 -5.23 -18.45 -5.15
CA GLN A 231 -5.62 -17.44 -4.16
C GLN A 231 -6.77 -17.90 -3.27
N SER A 232 -6.83 -17.38 -2.06
CA SER A 232 -7.95 -17.59 -1.14
C SER A 232 -8.02 -16.48 -0.09
N LYS A 233 -9.14 -16.36 0.63
CA LYS A 233 -9.36 -15.40 1.72
C LYS A 233 -8.80 -15.89 3.05
N PHE A 234 -7.59 -16.46 3.06
CA PHE A 234 -7.02 -17.12 4.24
C PHE A 234 -6.78 -16.19 5.44
N LEU A 235 -6.62 -14.87 5.23
CA LEU A 235 -6.46 -13.90 6.32
C LEU A 235 -7.79 -13.40 6.90
N GLU A 236 -8.91 -13.60 6.22
CA GLU A 236 -10.22 -13.05 6.63
C GLU A 236 -10.58 -13.40 8.07
N SER A 237 -10.49 -14.67 8.45
CA SER A 237 -10.83 -15.12 9.81
C SER A 237 -9.93 -14.51 10.90
N PHE A 238 -8.66 -14.27 10.60
CA PHE A 238 -7.72 -13.64 11.52
C PHE A 238 -8.03 -12.14 11.68
N ILE A 239 -8.19 -11.44 10.57
CA ILE A 239 -8.45 -9.99 10.55
C ILE A 239 -9.79 -9.66 11.20
N THR A 240 -10.86 -10.39 10.85
CA THR A 240 -12.21 -10.16 11.41
C THR A 240 -12.28 -10.46 12.90
N THR A 241 -11.56 -11.49 13.37
CA THR A 241 -11.45 -11.74 14.83
C THR A 241 -10.82 -10.55 15.54
N ASN A 242 -9.74 -9.98 15.00
CA ASN A 242 -9.05 -8.85 15.61
C ASN A 242 -9.93 -7.57 15.60
N ILE A 243 -10.69 -7.38 14.53
CA ILE A 243 -11.67 -6.28 14.43
C ILE A 243 -12.75 -6.46 15.49
N ALA A 244 -13.32 -7.65 15.65
CA ALA A 244 -14.33 -7.94 16.67
C ALA A 244 -13.79 -7.69 18.09
N GLN A 245 -12.57 -8.15 18.39
CA GLN A 245 -11.91 -7.89 19.67
C GLN A 245 -11.65 -6.40 19.93
N ARG A 246 -11.28 -5.67 18.86
CA ARG A 246 -11.08 -4.23 18.90
C ARG A 246 -12.37 -3.50 19.22
N THR A 247 -13.47 -3.86 18.60
CA THR A 247 -14.78 -3.24 18.80
C THR A 247 -15.36 -3.57 20.18
N ALA A 248 -15.16 -4.79 20.69
CA ALA A 248 -15.64 -5.22 21.99
C ALA A 248 -14.90 -4.58 23.18
N THR A 249 -13.70 -4.03 22.97
CA THR A 249 -12.90 -3.47 24.06
C THR A 249 -13.12 -1.98 24.24
N ARG A 250 -13.36 -1.55 25.50
CA ARG A 250 -13.40 -0.13 25.89
C ARG A 250 -12.00 0.45 26.20
N CYS A 251 -10.97 -0.40 26.26
CA CYS A 251 -9.61 0.04 26.57
C CYS A 251 -8.88 0.55 25.32
N PRO A 252 -8.48 1.83 25.23
CA PRO A 252 -7.81 2.39 24.05
C PRO A 252 -6.50 1.66 23.71
N ILE A 253 -5.75 1.21 24.72
CA ILE A 253 -4.49 0.47 24.53
C ILE A 253 -4.76 -0.88 23.85
N LYS A 254 -5.78 -1.62 24.31
CA LYS A 254 -6.17 -2.90 23.69
C LYS A 254 -6.67 -2.69 22.28
N SER A 255 -7.52 -1.70 22.05
CA SER A 255 -8.01 -1.35 20.72
C SER A 255 -6.86 -1.05 19.74
N LYS A 256 -5.90 -0.22 20.17
CA LYS A 256 -4.70 0.10 19.39
C LYS A 256 -3.84 -1.14 19.13
N ALA A 257 -3.71 -2.02 20.12
CA ALA A 257 -2.92 -3.24 20.00
C ALA A 257 -3.49 -4.18 18.93
N PHE A 258 -4.80 -4.40 18.87
CA PHE A 258 -5.42 -5.22 17.80
C PHE A 258 -5.27 -4.59 16.41
N LYS A 259 -5.40 -3.25 16.30
CA LYS A 259 -5.12 -2.54 15.03
C LYS A 259 -3.68 -2.78 14.58
N LEU A 260 -2.72 -2.67 15.49
CA LEU A 260 -1.31 -2.89 15.19
C LEU A 260 -1.01 -4.35 14.84
N THR A 261 -1.70 -5.32 15.46
CA THR A 261 -1.57 -6.75 15.15
C THR A 261 -1.97 -7.03 13.69
N ASN A 262 -3.05 -6.44 13.19
CA ASN A 262 -3.45 -6.57 11.79
C ASN A 262 -2.41 -5.93 10.85
N ASN A 263 -2.06 -4.67 11.10
CA ASN A 263 -1.12 -3.95 10.22
C ASN A 263 0.29 -4.57 10.21
N ALA A 264 0.66 -5.25 11.30
CA ALA A 264 1.95 -5.91 11.43
C ALA A 264 2.15 -7.04 10.41
N ILE A 265 1.09 -7.74 9.98
CA ILE A 265 1.16 -8.79 8.96
C ILE A 265 1.63 -8.21 7.62
N TYR A 266 0.97 -7.14 7.18
CA TYR A 266 1.34 -6.41 5.98
C TYR A 266 2.81 -5.94 6.05
N GLY A 267 3.18 -5.24 7.14
CA GLY A 267 4.55 -4.75 7.32
C GLY A 267 5.59 -5.88 7.36
N LYS A 268 5.26 -7.05 7.95
CA LYS A 268 6.17 -8.20 8.01
C LYS A 268 6.36 -8.85 6.65
N SER A 269 5.34 -8.93 5.81
CA SER A 269 5.46 -9.46 4.44
C SER A 269 6.39 -8.63 3.56
N LEU A 270 6.47 -7.31 3.80
CA LEU A 270 7.32 -6.37 3.07
C LEU A 270 8.70 -6.14 3.72
N LEU A 271 9.06 -6.95 4.73
CA LEU A 271 10.33 -6.79 5.43
C LEU A 271 11.52 -6.85 4.46
N ASN A 272 12.29 -5.77 4.39
CA ASN A 272 13.50 -5.74 3.59
C ASN A 272 14.62 -6.51 4.28
N ILE A 273 14.82 -7.76 3.87
CA ILE A 273 15.83 -8.65 4.44
C ILE A 273 17.26 -8.16 4.22
N THR A 274 17.52 -7.35 3.20
CA THR A 274 18.87 -6.84 2.93
C THR A 274 19.38 -5.93 4.03
N LYS A 275 18.47 -5.29 4.80
CA LYS A 275 18.84 -4.52 6.00
C LYS A 275 19.37 -5.38 7.15
N TYR A 276 19.18 -6.69 7.08
CA TYR A 276 19.64 -7.67 8.07
C TYR A 276 20.76 -8.56 7.51
N ALA A 277 21.41 -8.09 6.44
CA ALA A 277 22.53 -8.77 5.79
C ALA A 277 23.79 -8.78 6.66
N GLU A 278 23.83 -7.97 7.70
CA GLU A 278 24.98 -7.84 8.58
C GLU A 278 24.70 -8.49 9.95
N TYR A 279 25.78 -8.95 10.59
CA TYR A 279 25.77 -9.30 12.00
C TYR A 279 26.99 -8.73 12.71
N TYR A 280 26.90 -8.57 14.01
CA TYR A 280 27.92 -7.97 14.84
C TYR A 280 28.49 -9.01 15.79
N SER A 281 29.82 -9.08 15.88
CA SER A 281 30.53 -9.91 16.86
C SER A 281 31.32 -9.02 17.79
N TYR A 282 31.10 -9.22 19.08
CA TYR A 282 31.82 -8.51 20.14
C TYR A 282 33.05 -9.31 20.49
N ILE A 283 34.24 -8.72 20.31
CA ILE A 283 35.54 -9.43 20.48
C ILE A 283 36.34 -8.71 21.55
N ASN A 284 36.83 -9.49 22.50
CA ASN A 284 37.60 -9.04 23.64
C ASN A 284 38.93 -9.83 23.88
N ASN A 285 39.36 -10.59 22.87
CA ASN A 285 40.61 -11.33 22.93
C ASN A 285 41.31 -11.39 21.58
N GLU A 286 42.65 -11.46 21.61
CA GLU A 286 43.50 -11.40 20.42
C GLU A 286 43.26 -12.57 19.44
N LYS A 287 43.08 -13.81 19.95
CA LYS A 287 42.89 -14.99 19.10
C LYS A 287 41.58 -14.87 18.26
N ALA A 288 40.51 -14.39 18.91
CA ALA A 288 39.22 -14.16 18.21
C ALA A 288 39.36 -13.00 17.22
N PHE A 289 40.12 -11.96 17.55
CA PHE A 289 40.37 -10.85 16.65
C PHE A 289 41.14 -11.26 15.39
N VAL A 290 42.23 -12.03 15.56
CA VAL A 290 43.02 -12.58 14.45
C VAL A 290 42.17 -13.48 13.54
N ARG A 291 41.27 -14.27 14.14
CA ARG A 291 40.33 -15.09 13.34
C ARG A 291 39.35 -14.21 12.58
N ALA A 292 38.75 -13.24 13.23
CA ALA A 292 37.79 -12.30 12.64
C ALA A 292 38.43 -11.46 11.52
N SER A 293 39.68 -11.01 11.71
CA SER A 293 40.39 -10.19 10.71
C SER A 293 40.73 -10.96 9.41
N LYS A 294 40.70 -12.29 9.43
CA LYS A 294 40.95 -13.17 8.29
C LYS A 294 39.66 -13.62 7.61
N ASP A 295 38.49 -13.27 8.16
CA ASP A 295 37.22 -13.67 7.63
C ASP A 295 36.89 -12.86 6.34
N PRO A 296 36.65 -13.50 5.19
CA PRO A 296 36.34 -12.82 3.93
C PRO A 296 35.06 -12.00 3.98
N PHE A 297 34.18 -12.28 4.92
CA PHE A 297 32.91 -11.55 5.12
C PHE A 297 33.04 -10.38 6.09
N LEU A 298 34.21 -10.11 6.64
CA LEU A 298 34.48 -8.96 7.50
C LEU A 298 34.27 -7.66 6.69
N LYS A 299 33.35 -6.81 7.17
CA LYS A 299 33.02 -5.53 6.55
C LYS A 299 33.71 -4.35 7.25
N ASN A 300 33.69 -4.34 8.57
CA ASN A 300 34.21 -3.23 9.35
C ASN A 300 34.64 -3.67 10.73
N ILE A 301 35.62 -2.94 11.30
CA ILE A 301 36.10 -3.08 12.68
C ILE A 301 35.92 -1.75 13.37
N THR A 302 35.18 -1.73 14.48
CA THR A 302 34.97 -0.56 15.32
C THR A 302 35.65 -0.78 16.67
N HIS A 303 36.67 0.00 16.98
CA HIS A 303 37.35 -0.05 18.26
C HIS A 303 36.52 0.65 19.34
N LEU A 304 36.19 -0.03 20.42
CA LEU A 304 35.50 0.52 21.58
C LEU A 304 36.49 1.04 22.64
N ASN A 305 37.54 0.28 22.86
CA ASN A 305 38.68 0.63 23.72
C ASN A 305 39.90 -0.22 23.33
N GLN A 306 40.98 -0.19 24.15
CA GLN A 306 42.23 -0.93 23.87
C GLN A 306 42.04 -2.46 23.73
N ASP A 307 41.07 -3.04 24.45
CA ASP A 307 40.88 -4.49 24.53
C ASP A 307 39.60 -5.00 23.90
N ARG A 308 38.76 -4.10 23.30
CA ARG A 308 37.41 -4.46 22.81
C ARG A 308 37.11 -3.87 21.46
N VAL A 309 36.67 -4.71 20.57
CA VAL A 309 36.23 -4.31 19.23
C VAL A 309 34.89 -4.91 18.87
N ILE A 310 34.15 -4.23 18.02
CA ILE A 310 32.99 -4.78 17.32
C ILE A 310 33.41 -5.04 15.88
N CYS A 311 33.38 -6.31 15.46
CA CYS A 311 33.54 -6.71 14.09
C CYS A 311 32.18 -6.84 13.45
N THR A 312 31.95 -6.15 12.34
CA THR A 312 30.73 -6.23 11.52
C THR A 312 31.02 -7.15 10.35
N PHE A 313 30.18 -8.16 10.15
CA PHE A 313 30.31 -9.13 9.06
C PHE A 313 29.09 -9.09 8.18
N ASN A 314 29.29 -9.32 6.88
CA ASN A 314 28.19 -9.66 5.97
C ASN A 314 27.80 -11.14 6.19
N LYS A 315 26.49 -11.42 6.13
CA LYS A 315 26.02 -12.82 6.11
C LYS A 315 26.31 -13.44 4.75
N GLU A 316 26.85 -14.64 4.75
CA GLU A 316 27.11 -15.41 3.53
C GLU A 316 25.82 -15.70 2.77
N LYS A 317 24.74 -15.99 3.49
CA LYS A 317 23.43 -16.32 2.93
C LYS A 317 22.31 -15.53 3.61
N LEU A 318 21.39 -15.05 2.81
CA LEU A 318 20.14 -14.44 3.29
C LEU A 318 18.98 -15.35 2.92
N GLU A 319 18.24 -15.78 3.92
CA GLU A 319 17.02 -16.58 3.71
C GLU A 319 15.81 -15.66 3.59
N VAL A 320 15.11 -15.72 2.47
CA VAL A 320 13.85 -15.03 2.25
C VAL A 320 12.71 -15.87 2.81
N LYS A 321 12.34 -15.61 4.06
CA LYS A 321 11.23 -16.32 4.74
C LYS A 321 9.88 -15.60 4.65
N GLN A 322 9.86 -14.40 4.11
CA GLN A 322 8.65 -13.59 3.99
C GLN A 322 8.13 -13.64 2.56
N PRO A 323 6.82 -13.89 2.37
CA PRO A 323 6.19 -13.89 1.06
C PRO A 323 5.98 -12.44 0.60
N LEU A 324 6.99 -11.83 -0.04
CA LEU A 324 6.97 -10.46 -0.55
C LEU A 324 5.77 -10.21 -1.47
N TYR A 325 5.36 -11.24 -2.21
CA TYR A 325 4.21 -11.20 -3.10
C TYR A 325 2.89 -10.92 -2.38
N LEU A 326 2.78 -11.33 -1.12
CA LEU A 326 1.61 -11.04 -0.30
C LEU A 326 1.47 -9.53 -0.05
N GLY A 327 2.56 -8.90 0.36
CA GLY A 327 2.57 -7.44 0.54
C GLY A 327 2.34 -6.69 -0.76
N PHE A 328 2.89 -7.17 -1.88
CA PHE A 328 2.62 -6.62 -3.20
C PHE A 328 1.12 -6.66 -3.53
N GLN A 329 0.48 -7.81 -3.38
CA GLN A 329 -0.96 -7.95 -3.68
C GLN A 329 -1.84 -7.09 -2.76
N ILE A 330 -1.52 -6.99 -1.47
CA ILE A 330 -2.24 -6.12 -0.54
C ILE A 330 -2.18 -4.66 -1.01
N LEU A 331 -1.02 -4.19 -1.49
CA LEU A 331 -0.86 -2.85 -2.06
C LEU A 331 -1.67 -2.65 -3.34
N GLU A 332 -1.72 -3.66 -4.21
CA GLU A 332 -2.50 -3.60 -5.46
C GLU A 332 -4.01 -3.51 -5.16
N ILE A 333 -4.51 -4.35 -4.24
CA ILE A 333 -5.92 -4.32 -3.81
C ILE A 333 -6.27 -2.98 -3.14
N ALA A 334 -5.37 -2.46 -2.29
CA ALA A 334 -5.58 -1.16 -1.64
C ALA A 334 -5.72 -0.03 -2.69
N LYS A 335 -4.83 -0.01 -3.70
CA LYS A 335 -4.93 0.93 -4.82
C LYS A 335 -6.22 0.77 -5.62
N LYS A 336 -6.61 -0.48 -5.92
CA LYS A 336 -7.88 -0.75 -6.61
C LYS A 336 -9.07 -0.13 -5.85
N LYS A 337 -9.12 -0.31 -4.51
CA LYS A 337 -10.20 0.27 -3.68
C LYS A 337 -10.21 1.79 -3.73
N LEU A 338 -9.04 2.44 -3.65
CA LEU A 338 -8.89 3.89 -3.75
C LEU A 338 -9.34 4.42 -5.12
N TYR A 339 -8.80 3.86 -6.21
CA TYR A 339 -9.16 4.28 -7.56
C TYR A 339 -10.62 4.03 -7.87
N ASN A 340 -11.19 2.90 -7.41
CA ASN A 340 -12.61 2.60 -7.57
C ASN A 340 -13.48 3.66 -6.87
N PHE A 341 -13.17 3.99 -5.62
CA PHE A 341 -13.93 5.02 -4.90
C PHE A 341 -13.84 6.38 -5.58
N TRP A 342 -12.63 6.81 -6.00
CA TRP A 342 -12.46 8.09 -6.67
C TRP A 342 -13.19 8.15 -8.01
N TYR A 343 -12.94 7.19 -8.90
CA TYR A 343 -13.44 7.25 -10.27
C TYR A 343 -14.84 6.70 -10.44
N LYS A 344 -15.18 5.58 -9.81
CA LYS A 344 -16.46 4.90 -10.01
C LYS A 344 -17.55 5.37 -9.07
N VAL A 345 -17.17 5.94 -7.90
CA VAL A 345 -18.15 6.46 -6.94
C VAL A 345 -18.23 7.98 -7.05
N LEU A 346 -17.14 8.70 -6.81
CA LEU A 346 -17.16 10.15 -6.76
C LEU A 346 -17.26 10.80 -8.16
N LYS A 347 -16.27 10.55 -9.02
CA LYS A 347 -16.23 11.20 -10.36
C LYS A 347 -17.38 10.76 -11.27
N GLN A 348 -17.80 9.52 -11.20
CA GLN A 348 -18.93 9.04 -12.01
C GLN A 348 -20.24 9.69 -11.61
N HIS A 349 -20.44 10.01 -10.32
CA HIS A 349 -21.69 10.59 -9.82
C HIS A 349 -21.69 12.12 -9.88
N TYR A 350 -20.58 12.76 -9.46
CA TYR A 350 -20.51 14.22 -9.31
C TYR A 350 -19.77 14.92 -10.46
N GLY A 351 -19.09 14.21 -11.34
CA GLY A 351 -18.40 14.80 -12.49
C GLY A 351 -17.42 15.90 -12.09
N GLU A 352 -17.66 17.12 -12.62
CA GLU A 352 -16.84 18.31 -12.35
C GLU A 352 -17.17 18.99 -11.01
N ASP A 353 -18.26 18.60 -10.34
CA ASP A 353 -18.64 19.14 -9.03
C ASP A 353 -17.80 18.55 -7.88
N VAL A 354 -17.00 17.52 -8.15
CA VAL A 354 -16.02 16.98 -7.22
C VAL A 354 -14.59 17.18 -7.71
N ARG A 355 -13.70 17.71 -6.86
CA ARG A 355 -12.30 17.96 -7.18
C ARG A 355 -11.39 17.47 -6.06
N LEU A 356 -10.36 16.68 -6.40
CA LEU A 356 -9.36 16.17 -5.45
C LEU A 356 -8.40 17.29 -5.08
N LEU A 357 -8.19 17.51 -3.80
CA LEU A 357 -7.28 18.51 -3.26
C LEU A 357 -5.98 17.88 -2.75
N TYR A 358 -6.11 16.78 -2.00
CA TYR A 358 -5.00 16.09 -1.38
C TYR A 358 -5.33 14.62 -1.19
N THR A 359 -4.35 13.77 -1.30
CA THR A 359 -4.44 12.34 -0.95
C THR A 359 -3.25 11.95 -0.08
N ASP A 360 -3.50 11.08 0.90
CA ASP A 360 -2.45 10.49 1.73
C ASP A 360 -2.76 9.02 2.01
N THR A 361 -2.21 8.16 1.19
CA THR A 361 -2.24 6.70 1.34
C THR A 361 -3.65 6.09 1.37
N ASP A 362 -4.46 6.41 2.37
CA ASP A 362 -5.80 5.86 2.64
C ASP A 362 -6.84 6.96 2.89
N SER A 363 -6.54 8.19 2.50
CA SER A 363 -7.45 9.31 2.70
C SER A 363 -7.49 10.26 1.51
N TYR A 364 -8.63 10.94 1.37
CA TYR A 364 -8.86 12.00 0.40
C TYR A 364 -9.34 13.27 1.10
N ILE A 365 -8.75 14.41 0.71
CA ILE A 365 -9.36 15.72 0.90
C ILE A 365 -9.85 16.18 -0.47
N PHE A 366 -11.12 16.48 -0.58
CA PHE A 366 -11.72 16.92 -1.83
C PHE A 366 -12.79 17.98 -1.60
N SER A 367 -13.03 18.81 -2.59
CA SER A 367 -14.15 19.73 -2.61
C SER A 367 -15.33 19.08 -3.35
N LEU A 368 -16.53 19.29 -2.82
CA LEU A 368 -17.78 18.83 -3.41
C LEU A 368 -18.76 19.99 -3.47
N LYS A 369 -19.36 20.23 -4.65
CA LYS A 369 -20.46 21.15 -4.81
C LYS A 369 -21.78 20.38 -4.67
N CYS A 370 -22.60 20.76 -3.73
CA CYS A 370 -23.92 20.17 -3.52
C CYS A 370 -24.82 21.12 -2.75
N LYS A 371 -26.13 20.86 -2.76
CA LYS A 371 -27.12 21.68 -2.01
C LYS A 371 -27.05 21.43 -0.52
N ASP A 372 -27.05 20.17 -0.11
CA ASP A 372 -26.97 19.77 1.29
C ASP A 372 -26.04 18.57 1.45
N LEU A 373 -24.87 18.82 2.02
CA LEU A 373 -23.84 17.82 2.22
C LEU A 373 -24.32 16.60 3.04
N TYR A 374 -25.12 16.84 4.08
CA TYR A 374 -25.54 15.74 4.96
C TYR A 374 -26.58 14.82 4.29
N THR A 375 -27.39 15.37 3.43
CA THR A 375 -28.30 14.57 2.58
C THR A 375 -27.51 13.76 1.57
N GLU A 376 -26.48 14.33 0.93
CA GLU A 376 -25.60 13.61 0.00
C GLU A 376 -24.88 12.44 0.68
N LEU A 377 -24.30 12.65 1.86
CA LEU A 377 -23.58 11.59 2.60
C LEU A 377 -24.49 10.43 3.02
N LYS A 378 -25.79 10.67 3.17
CA LYS A 378 -26.81 9.69 3.57
C LYS A 378 -27.57 9.08 2.38
N SER A 379 -27.23 9.45 1.16
CA SER A 379 -27.84 8.94 -0.07
C SER A 379 -26.83 8.13 -0.88
N GLU A 380 -27.36 7.29 -1.79
CA GLU A 380 -26.51 6.58 -2.74
C GLU A 380 -25.89 7.56 -3.76
N PRO A 381 -24.62 7.35 -4.16
CA PRO A 381 -23.81 6.16 -3.89
C PRO A 381 -22.97 6.24 -2.60
N LEU A 382 -22.95 7.36 -1.88
CA LEU A 382 -22.05 7.57 -0.75
C LEU A 382 -22.43 6.77 0.49
N LEU A 383 -23.73 6.57 0.74
CA LEU A 383 -24.23 5.88 1.93
C LEU A 383 -23.55 4.52 2.17
N GLY A 384 -23.37 3.74 1.10
CA GLY A 384 -22.72 2.42 1.16
C GLY A 384 -21.23 2.45 1.54
N TYR A 385 -20.60 3.64 1.50
CA TYR A 385 -19.17 3.83 1.82
C TYR A 385 -18.94 4.55 3.15
N MET A 386 -20.00 5.14 3.75
CA MET A 386 -19.88 5.92 4.98
C MET A 386 -20.03 5.06 6.22
N ASP A 387 -19.19 5.29 7.22
CA ASP A 387 -19.29 4.67 8.54
C ASP A 387 -19.89 5.66 9.53
N PHE A 388 -21.17 5.48 9.84
CA PHE A 388 -21.91 6.29 10.81
C PHE A 388 -21.96 5.64 12.20
N SER A 389 -21.22 4.57 12.47
CA SER A 389 -21.30 3.79 13.73
C SER A 389 -20.98 4.60 14.99
N ASN A 390 -20.28 5.74 14.85
CA ASN A 390 -19.96 6.63 15.96
C ASN A 390 -21.05 7.68 16.25
N PHE A 391 -22.08 7.75 15.42
CA PHE A 391 -23.19 8.69 15.61
C PHE A 391 -24.37 8.00 16.29
N SER A 392 -25.11 8.76 17.10
CA SER A 392 -26.39 8.31 17.65
C SER A 392 -27.37 8.07 16.49
N PRO A 393 -28.25 7.04 16.56
CA PRO A 393 -29.32 6.85 15.58
C PRO A 393 -30.22 8.08 15.43
N ASP A 394 -30.34 8.88 16.50
CA ASP A 394 -31.16 10.11 16.55
C ASP A 394 -30.36 11.36 16.14
N HIS A 395 -29.15 11.22 15.61
CA HIS A 395 -28.33 12.36 15.22
C HIS A 395 -29.00 13.10 14.07
N SER A 396 -29.24 14.39 14.26
CA SER A 396 -30.00 15.22 13.32
C SER A 396 -29.27 15.58 12.02
N ARG A 397 -27.97 15.30 11.97
CA ARG A 397 -27.10 15.61 10.81
C ARG A 397 -26.32 14.39 10.36
#